data_acb313b45d055a4389d62782478a5eec
#
_entry.id   acb313b45d055a4389d62782478a5eec
#
_cell.length_a   1.000
_cell.length_b   1.000
_cell.length_c   1.000
_cell.angle_alpha   90.00
_cell.angle_beta   90.00
_cell.angle_gamma   90.00
#
_symmetry.space_group_name_H-M   'P 1'
#
loop_
_entity.id
_entity.type
_entity.pdbx_description
1 polymer ?
#
loop_
_entity_poly.entity_id
_entity_poly.type
_entity_poly.pdbx_seq_one_letter_code
_entity_poly.pdbx_strand_id
1 'polypeptide(L)'
;MRYVPRMVRPNFLFVITDQHRADHLGCYGDRMVRTPHIDALAAAGRRFERCYVTNPICMPNRAAMLTGRMPSVNGVRHNGVPLSLEALTFVETLRR
;
A
#
# COMPACT_ATOMS: atom_id res chain seq x y z
N MET A 1 35.21 -0.67 23.37
CA MET A 1 34.76 -0.39 21.99
C MET A 1 33.35 -0.92 21.82
N ARG A 2 32.32 -0.08 21.77
CA ARG A 2 30.91 -0.54 21.60
C ARG A 2 30.71 -0.87 20.13
N TYR A 3 30.37 -2.12 19.82
CA TYR A 3 29.92 -2.53 18.50
C TYR A 3 28.58 -1.82 18.21
N VAL A 4 28.61 -0.87 17.27
CA VAL A 4 27.38 -0.27 16.71
C VAL A 4 27.05 -1.10 15.47
N PRO A 5 25.96 -1.89 15.48
CA PRO A 5 25.59 -2.65 14.30
C PRO A 5 25.34 -1.67 13.15
N ARG A 6 25.99 -1.91 12.01
CA ARG A 6 25.76 -1.15 10.78
C ARG A 6 24.30 -1.32 10.39
N MET A 7 23.51 -0.25 10.51
CA MET A 7 22.12 -0.26 10.09
C MET A 7 22.07 -0.54 8.58
N VAL A 8 21.67 -1.74 8.22
CA VAL A 8 21.38 -2.08 6.83
C VAL A 8 20.06 -1.41 6.49
N ARG A 9 20.10 -0.45 5.58
CA ARG A 9 18.88 0.21 5.07
C ARG A 9 18.20 -0.77 4.10
N PRO A 10 16.99 -1.25 4.39
CA PRO A 10 16.29 -2.16 3.50
C PRO A 10 15.77 -1.41 2.27
N ASN A 11 15.63 -2.14 1.16
CA ASN A 11 14.87 -1.68 0.01
C ASN A 11 13.41 -2.04 0.19
N PHE A 12 12.51 -1.16 -0.27
CA PHE A 12 11.07 -1.37 -0.23
C PHE A 12 10.52 -1.43 -1.65
N LEU A 13 9.78 -2.49 -1.95
CA LEU A 13 8.97 -2.59 -3.15
C LEU A 13 7.49 -2.54 -2.73
N PHE A 14 6.81 -1.47 -3.10
CA PHE A 14 5.39 -1.29 -2.83
C PHE A 14 4.59 -1.45 -4.12
N VAL A 15 3.76 -2.49 -4.19
CA VAL A 15 2.95 -2.83 -5.36
C VAL A 15 1.48 -2.60 -5.04
N ILE A 16 0.80 -1.81 -5.85
CA ILE A 16 -0.64 -1.56 -5.77
C ILE A 16 -1.28 -2.04 -7.07
N THR A 17 -2.24 -2.92 -6.94
CA THR A 17 -3.11 -3.30 -8.06
C THR A 17 -4.27 -2.30 -8.19
N ASP A 18 -4.80 -2.14 -9.40
CA ASP A 18 -5.99 -1.33 -9.63
C ASP A 18 -7.24 -2.21 -9.63
N GLN A 19 -8.24 -1.79 -8.85
CA GLN A 19 -9.57 -2.42 -8.78
C GLN A 19 -9.57 -3.95 -8.54
N HIS A 20 -8.52 -4.48 -7.90
CA HIS A 20 -8.42 -5.89 -7.60
C HIS A 20 -9.15 -6.21 -6.29
N ARG A 21 -10.15 -7.07 -6.36
CA ARG A 21 -10.87 -7.58 -5.20
C ARG A 21 -10.03 -8.62 -4.45
N ALA A 22 -10.01 -8.56 -3.13
CA ALA A 22 -9.25 -9.50 -2.30
C ALA A 22 -9.72 -10.96 -2.48
N ASP A 23 -11.01 -11.17 -2.69
CA ASP A 23 -11.61 -12.49 -2.90
C ASP A 23 -11.33 -13.09 -4.30
N HIS A 24 -10.63 -12.36 -5.19
CA HIS A 24 -10.14 -12.86 -6.49
C HIS A 24 -8.65 -13.21 -6.43
N LEU A 25 -8.20 -13.77 -5.31
CA LEU A 25 -6.84 -14.29 -5.11
C LEU A 25 -6.91 -15.70 -4.53
N GLY A 26 -6.07 -16.60 -5.01
CA GLY A 26 -6.02 -17.99 -4.52
C GLY A 26 -5.76 -18.07 -3.02
N CYS A 27 -4.86 -17.24 -2.50
CA CYS A 27 -4.55 -17.16 -1.07
C CYS A 27 -5.72 -16.67 -0.19
N TYR A 28 -6.77 -16.09 -0.78
CA TYR A 28 -8.03 -15.76 -0.11
C TYR A 28 -9.18 -16.72 -0.45
N GLY A 29 -8.88 -17.84 -1.14
CA GLY A 29 -9.84 -18.94 -1.37
C GLY A 29 -10.52 -18.94 -2.72
N ASP A 30 -10.15 -18.04 -3.64
CA ASP A 30 -10.65 -18.12 -5.02
C ASP A 30 -10.15 -19.39 -5.70
N ARG A 31 -11.07 -20.14 -6.31
CA ARG A 31 -10.78 -21.38 -7.03
C ARG A 31 -10.78 -21.23 -8.55
N MET A 32 -11.24 -20.09 -9.04
CA MET A 32 -11.37 -19.82 -10.48
C MET A 32 -10.15 -19.06 -11.01
N VAL A 33 -9.70 -18.07 -10.24
CA VAL A 33 -8.53 -17.25 -10.60
C VAL A 33 -7.26 -17.89 -10.05
N ARG A 34 -6.28 -18.08 -10.92
CA ARG A 34 -4.98 -18.65 -10.54
C ARG A 34 -3.97 -17.54 -10.31
N THR A 35 -3.50 -17.40 -9.08
CA THR A 35 -2.53 -16.37 -8.67
C THR A 35 -1.30 -16.96 -7.96
N PRO A 36 -0.58 -17.92 -8.60
CA PRO A 36 0.43 -18.73 -7.90
C PRO A 36 1.58 -17.90 -7.33
N HIS A 37 1.97 -16.81 -7.99
CA HIS A 37 3.06 -15.96 -7.50
C HIS A 37 2.64 -15.10 -6.32
N ILE A 38 1.43 -14.57 -6.32
CA ILE A 38 0.88 -13.82 -5.17
C ILE A 38 0.63 -14.77 -4.00
N ASP A 39 0.13 -15.97 -4.28
CA ASP A 39 -0.11 -17.01 -3.27
C ASP A 39 1.21 -17.44 -2.60
N ALA A 40 2.29 -17.57 -3.37
CA ALA A 40 3.62 -17.86 -2.84
C ALA A 40 4.15 -16.72 -1.95
N LEU A 41 3.95 -15.46 -2.33
CA LEU A 41 4.28 -14.31 -1.48
C LEU A 41 3.48 -14.31 -0.19
N ALA A 42 2.18 -14.59 -0.26
CA ALA A 42 1.32 -14.68 0.91
C ALA A 42 1.76 -15.81 1.88
N ALA A 43 2.18 -16.95 1.33
CA ALA A 43 2.68 -18.09 2.13
C ALA A 43 4.02 -17.80 2.80
N ALA A 44 4.90 -17.04 2.14
CA ALA A 44 6.22 -16.67 2.67
C ALA A 44 6.22 -15.46 3.60
N GLY A 45 5.16 -14.64 3.54
CA GLY A 45 5.06 -13.37 4.25
C GLY A 45 3.94 -13.31 5.27
N ARG A 46 3.31 -12.14 5.32
CA ARG A 46 2.12 -11.88 6.16
C ARG A 46 0.93 -11.52 5.28
N ARG A 47 -0.17 -12.21 5.46
CA ARG A 47 -1.45 -11.93 4.83
C ARG A 47 -2.39 -11.30 5.87
N PHE A 48 -3.04 -10.21 5.51
CA PHE A 48 -4.01 -9.52 6.36
C PHE A 48 -5.43 -9.87 5.91
N GLU A 49 -6.21 -10.47 6.78
CA GLU A 49 -7.61 -10.83 6.49
C GLU A 49 -8.56 -9.63 6.63
N ARG A 50 -8.17 -8.65 7.44
CA ARG A 50 -8.94 -7.44 7.73
C ARG A 50 -8.07 -6.21 7.58
N CYS A 51 -7.88 -5.78 6.33
CA CYS A 51 -7.19 -4.54 6.00
C CYS A 51 -8.20 -3.58 5.36
N TYR A 52 -8.46 -2.49 6.06
CA TYR A 52 -9.46 -1.51 5.65
C TYR A 52 -8.80 -0.27 5.07
N VAL A 53 -9.47 0.34 4.09
CA VAL A 53 -9.05 1.58 3.46
C VAL A 53 -9.85 2.75 4.03
N THR A 54 -9.29 3.95 3.97
CA THR A 54 -9.96 5.17 4.44
C THR A 54 -11.07 5.64 3.50
N ASN A 55 -11.00 5.23 2.23
CA ASN A 55 -11.96 5.58 1.20
C ASN A 55 -11.90 4.52 0.09
N PRO A 56 -13.02 3.97 -0.38
CA PRO A 56 -13.03 2.93 -1.42
C PRO A 56 -12.77 3.47 -2.84
N ILE A 57 -12.66 4.79 -3.03
CA ILE A 57 -12.43 5.43 -4.33
C ILE A 57 -10.93 5.53 -4.60
N CYS A 58 -10.51 5.31 -5.85
CA CYS A 58 -9.12 5.15 -6.26
C CYS A 58 -8.20 6.31 -5.84
N MET A 59 -8.50 7.55 -6.27
CA MET A 59 -7.62 8.69 -5.99
C MET A 59 -7.57 9.07 -4.50
N PRO A 60 -8.70 9.20 -3.79
CA PRO A 60 -8.70 9.45 -2.36
C PRO A 60 -7.94 8.40 -1.56
N ASN A 61 -8.11 7.12 -1.89
CA ASN A 61 -7.39 6.04 -1.22
C ASN A 61 -5.89 6.12 -1.46
N ARG A 62 -5.48 6.31 -2.72
CA ARG A 62 -4.05 6.42 -3.07
C ARG A 62 -3.40 7.64 -2.42
N ALA A 63 -4.08 8.78 -2.39
CA ALA A 63 -3.61 9.97 -1.69
C ALA A 63 -3.46 9.72 -0.18
N ALA A 64 -4.43 9.02 0.42
CA ALA A 64 -4.35 8.66 1.84
C ALA A 64 -3.20 7.70 2.13
N MET A 65 -2.98 6.70 1.28
CA MET A 65 -1.85 5.76 1.40
C MET A 65 -0.49 6.47 1.27
N LEU A 66 -0.35 7.37 0.30
CA LEU A 66 0.89 8.09 0.06
C LEU A 66 1.24 9.07 1.19
N THR A 67 0.23 9.75 1.74
CA THR A 67 0.44 10.83 2.73
C THR A 67 0.27 10.39 4.18
N GLY A 68 -0.33 9.21 4.42
CA GLY A 68 -0.76 8.79 5.76
C GLY A 68 -1.88 9.65 6.35
N ARG A 69 -2.57 10.44 5.51
CA ARG A 69 -3.63 11.38 5.94
C ARG A 69 -4.97 11.03 5.31
N MET A 70 -6.03 11.17 6.07
CA MET A 70 -7.39 10.94 5.57
C MET A 70 -7.76 11.91 4.43
N PRO A 71 -8.66 11.54 3.52
CA PRO A 71 -9.12 12.42 2.42
C PRO A 71 -9.67 13.78 2.89
N SER A 72 -10.27 13.84 4.06
CA SER A 72 -10.73 15.09 4.68
C SER A 72 -9.58 16.05 5.03
N VAL A 73 -8.39 15.52 5.25
CA VAL A 73 -7.19 16.27 5.64
C VAL A 73 -6.29 16.56 4.45
N ASN A 74 -6.07 15.58 3.55
CA ASN A 74 -5.23 15.77 2.37
C ASN A 74 -5.95 16.48 1.21
N GLY A 75 -7.27 16.67 1.30
CA GLY A 75 -8.09 17.39 0.33
C GLY A 75 -8.60 16.55 -0.84
N VAL A 76 -8.06 15.37 -1.09
CA VAL A 76 -8.46 14.50 -2.20
C VAL A 76 -9.68 13.68 -1.80
N ARG A 77 -10.86 14.26 -1.97
CA ARG A 77 -12.12 13.65 -1.50
C ARG A 77 -12.83 12.80 -2.54
N HIS A 78 -12.54 13.01 -3.81
CA HIS A 78 -13.11 12.25 -4.95
C HIS A 78 -12.11 12.20 -6.11
N ASN A 79 -12.39 11.40 -7.13
CA ASN A 79 -11.60 11.35 -8.34
C ASN A 79 -11.64 12.70 -9.06
N GLY A 80 -10.51 13.09 -9.66
CA GLY A 80 -10.36 14.36 -10.34
C GLY A 80 -9.82 15.50 -9.45
N VAL A 81 -9.73 15.32 -8.14
CA VAL A 81 -9.07 16.28 -7.25
C VAL A 81 -7.60 15.88 -7.08
N PRO A 82 -6.65 16.68 -7.58
CA PRO A 82 -5.23 16.38 -7.45
C PRO A 82 -4.75 16.52 -6.00
N LEU A 83 -3.78 15.69 -5.64
CA LEU A 83 -3.03 15.89 -4.39
C LEU A 83 -2.15 17.15 -4.55
N SER A 84 -2.07 17.97 -3.51
CA SER A 84 -1.17 19.13 -3.49
C SER A 84 0.27 18.69 -3.77
N LEU A 85 0.99 19.43 -4.58
CA LEU A 85 2.41 19.23 -4.87
C LEU A 85 3.29 19.42 -3.63
N GLU A 86 2.80 20.13 -2.63
CA GLU A 86 3.48 20.33 -1.33
C GLU A 86 3.18 19.22 -0.31
N ALA A 87 2.31 18.27 -0.66
CA ALA A 87 1.96 17.18 0.24
C ALA A 87 3.14 16.24 0.42
N LEU A 88 3.64 16.15 1.65
CA LEU A 88 4.69 15.19 2.00
C LEU A 88 4.18 13.77 1.89
N THR A 89 4.86 12.95 1.11
CA THR A 89 4.56 11.52 0.93
C THR A 89 5.60 10.65 1.63
N PHE A 90 5.25 9.39 1.91
CA PHE A 90 6.23 8.45 2.48
C PHE A 90 7.41 8.20 1.52
N VAL A 91 7.19 8.30 0.22
CA VAL A 91 8.24 8.14 -0.81
C VAL A 91 9.32 9.22 -0.65
N GLU A 92 8.90 10.47 -0.45
CA GLU A 92 9.83 11.58 -0.22
C GLU A 92 10.54 11.45 1.13
N THR A 93 9.85 10.96 2.14
CA THR A 93 10.44 10.69 3.45
C THR A 93 11.53 9.62 3.38
N LEU A 94 11.33 8.57 2.57
CA LEU A 94 12.30 7.48 2.40
C LEU A 94 13.51 7.87 1.51
N ARG A 95 13.38 8.91 0.68
CA ARG A 95 14.50 9.42 -0.14
C ARG A 95 15.49 10.27 0.64
N ARG A 96 15.13 10.79 1.80
CA ARG A 96 15.99 11.59 2.70
C ARG A 96 16.90 10.70 3.56
#